data_bdbd137f48afd1e5c00e04e953493341
#
_entry.id   bdbd137f48afd1e5c00e04e953493341
#
_cell.length_a   1.000
_cell.length_b   1.000
_cell.length_c   1.000
_cell.angle_alpha   90.00
_cell.angle_beta   90.00
_cell.angle_gamma   90.00
#
_symmetry.space_group_name_H-M   'P 1'
#
loop_
_entity.id
_entity.type
_entity.pdbx_description
1 polymer ?
#
loop_
_entity_poly.entity_id
_entity_poly.type
_entity_poly.pdbx_seq_one_letter_code
_entity_poly.pdbx_strand_id
1 'polypeptide(L)'
;FKTQKIISKQDFEVIKKKGLNDIFYSFCFPKLYVTYQRSYYDCLTFRLTIDTNIVYKDYINKNHNNKDHSIVVEIKANAKHDLDSLMNCVPFQRIRFSKYSRAFISLYK
;
A
#
# COMPACT_ATOMS: atom_id res chain seq x y z
N PHE A 1 1.18 -13.12 -2.05
CA PHE A 1 0.63 -13.47 -0.74
C PHE A 1 0.74 -12.29 0.21
N LYS A 2 -0.35 -11.93 0.84
CA LYS A 2 -0.39 -10.74 1.70
C LYS A 2 -1.15 -11.05 2.99
N THR A 3 -0.52 -10.71 4.10
CA THR A 3 -1.14 -10.83 5.43
C THR A 3 -1.23 -9.43 6.04
N GLN A 4 -2.38 -9.13 6.64
CA GLN A 4 -2.61 -7.87 7.34
C GLN A 4 -3.08 -8.13 8.76
N LYS A 5 -2.57 -7.31 9.69
CA LYS A 5 -3.00 -7.31 11.09
C LYS A 5 -3.11 -5.89 11.59
N ILE A 6 -4.02 -5.67 12.52
CA ILE A 6 -4.07 -4.44 13.30
C ILE A 6 -3.18 -4.65 14.52
N ILE A 7 -2.23 -3.76 14.72
CA ILE A 7 -1.32 -3.81 15.87
C ILE A 7 -1.45 -2.55 16.72
N SER A 8 -1.08 -2.65 17.97
CA SER A 8 -1.05 -1.50 18.88
C SER A 8 0.14 -0.61 18.57
N LYS A 9 0.09 0.64 19.07
CA LYS A 9 1.22 1.56 18.96
C LYS A 9 2.47 1.00 19.65
N GLN A 10 2.28 0.31 20.78
CA GLN A 10 3.36 -0.33 21.52
C GLN A 10 4.01 -1.45 20.71
N ASP A 11 3.21 -2.30 20.07
CA ASP A 11 3.73 -3.37 19.22
C ASP A 11 4.50 -2.79 18.02
N PHE A 12 4.02 -1.70 17.46
CA PHE A 12 4.71 -1.00 16.37
C PHE A 12 6.09 -0.51 16.82
N GLU A 13 6.19 0.08 18.01
CA GLU A 13 7.49 0.54 18.54
C GLU A 13 8.46 -0.63 18.80
N VAL A 14 7.94 -1.77 19.25
CA VAL A 14 8.77 -2.97 19.45
C VAL A 14 9.29 -3.50 18.11
N ILE A 15 8.43 -3.57 17.08
CA ILE A 15 8.83 -4.03 15.75
C ILE A 15 9.88 -3.10 15.14
N LYS A 16 9.75 -1.80 15.35
CA LYS A 16 10.74 -0.82 14.88
C LYS A 16 12.12 -1.06 15.47
N LYS A 17 12.19 -1.45 16.75
CA LYS A 17 13.46 -1.65 17.44
C LYS A 17 14.04 -3.04 17.28
N LYS A 18 13.19 -4.07 17.33
CA LYS A 18 13.62 -5.47 17.40
C LYS A 18 13.35 -6.27 16.14
N GLY A 19 12.64 -5.68 15.18
CA GLY A 19 12.22 -6.40 13.98
C GLY A 19 11.05 -7.33 14.25
N LEU A 20 10.74 -8.13 13.26
CA LEU A 20 9.64 -9.10 13.28
C LEU A 20 10.15 -10.45 12.84
N ASN A 21 9.86 -11.50 13.63
CA ASN A 21 10.21 -12.85 13.25
C ASN A 21 9.10 -13.47 12.41
N ASP A 22 9.43 -13.78 11.16
CA ASP A 22 8.51 -14.41 10.22
C ASP A 22 8.81 -15.90 10.12
N ILE A 23 7.76 -16.71 10.00
CA ILE A 23 7.88 -18.18 9.92
C ILE A 23 8.70 -18.61 8.70
N PHE A 24 8.56 -17.89 7.58
CA PHE A 24 9.20 -18.27 6.31
C PHE A 24 10.54 -17.56 6.08
N TYR A 25 10.66 -16.31 6.54
CA TYR A 25 11.78 -15.44 6.21
C TYR A 25 12.67 -15.09 7.40
N SER A 26 12.47 -15.75 8.55
CA SER A 26 13.19 -15.47 9.79
C SER A 26 13.01 -14.04 10.28
N PHE A 27 14.06 -13.40 10.74
CA PHE A 27 14.00 -12.07 11.29
C PHE A 27 13.92 -11.02 10.18
N CYS A 28 12.91 -10.17 10.27
CA CYS A 28 12.69 -9.08 9.30
C CYS A 28 12.78 -7.74 10.01
N PHE A 29 13.49 -6.80 9.41
CA PHE A 29 13.59 -5.43 9.91
C PHE A 29 12.88 -4.46 8.95
N PRO A 30 12.34 -3.36 9.47
CA PRO A 30 11.75 -2.34 8.63
C PRO A 30 12.75 -1.81 7.61
N LYS A 31 12.37 -1.76 6.34
CA LYS A 31 13.22 -1.29 5.26
C LYS A 31 12.83 0.12 4.81
N LEU A 32 11.55 0.34 4.63
CA LEU A 32 11.04 1.62 4.13
C LEU A 32 9.65 1.91 4.69
N TYR A 33 9.27 3.18 4.60
CA TYR A 33 7.92 3.65 4.89
C TYR A 33 7.21 4.04 3.61
N VAL A 34 5.93 3.78 3.57
CA VAL A 34 5.04 4.35 2.57
C VAL A 34 3.93 5.10 3.31
N THR A 35 3.83 6.39 3.04
CA THR A 35 2.76 7.23 3.59
C THR A 35 1.92 7.78 2.45
N TYR A 36 0.62 7.94 2.69
CA TYR A 36 -0.31 8.47 1.70
C TYR A 36 -1.59 8.94 2.37
N GLN A 37 -2.35 9.74 1.65
CA GLN A 37 -3.68 10.16 2.05
C GLN A 37 -4.71 9.33 1.28
N ARG A 38 -5.68 8.75 1.99
CA ARG A 38 -6.69 7.90 1.39
C ARG A 38 -8.08 8.46 1.60
N SER A 39 -8.82 8.55 0.52
CA SER A 39 -10.25 8.86 0.53
C SER A 39 -11.04 7.59 0.25
N TYR A 40 -12.15 7.41 0.97
CA TYR A 40 -12.99 6.22 0.87
C TYR A 40 -14.34 6.61 0.28
N TYR A 41 -14.80 5.79 -0.66
CA TYR A 41 -16.12 5.92 -1.24
C TYR A 41 -16.83 4.57 -1.17
N ASP A 42 -17.99 4.54 -0.55
CA ASP A 42 -18.76 3.32 -0.39
C ASP A 42 -19.97 3.36 -1.32
N CYS A 43 -20.01 2.38 -2.21
CA CYS A 43 -21.10 2.23 -3.18
C CYS A 43 -21.83 0.91 -2.91
N LEU A 44 -23.02 0.74 -3.47
CA LEU A 44 -23.87 -0.41 -3.14
C LEU A 44 -23.18 -1.76 -3.39
N THR A 45 -22.46 -1.90 -4.50
CA THR A 45 -21.86 -3.18 -4.92
C THR A 45 -20.34 -3.16 -4.90
N PHE A 46 -19.70 -2.02 -4.61
CA PHE A 46 -18.25 -1.92 -4.61
C PHE A 46 -17.76 -0.84 -3.64
N ARG A 47 -16.49 -0.89 -3.34
CA ARG A 47 -15.77 0.15 -2.59
C ARG A 47 -14.68 0.73 -3.47
N LEU A 48 -14.48 2.02 -3.36
CA LEU A 48 -13.46 2.73 -4.09
C LEU A 48 -12.58 3.49 -3.11
N THR A 49 -11.27 3.38 -3.28
CA THR A 49 -10.31 4.20 -2.54
C THR A 49 -9.47 5.00 -3.51
N ILE A 50 -9.14 6.23 -3.11
CA ILE A 50 -8.25 7.10 -3.86
C ILE A 50 -7.09 7.47 -2.95
N ASP A 51 -5.87 7.09 -3.37
CA ASP A 51 -4.64 7.40 -2.64
C ASP A 51 -3.89 8.52 -3.34
N THR A 52 -3.57 9.55 -2.58
CA THR A 52 -2.83 10.72 -3.04
C THR A 52 -1.67 11.02 -2.08
N ASN A 53 -0.79 11.93 -2.47
CA ASN A 53 0.36 12.35 -1.65
C ASN A 53 1.18 11.16 -1.17
N ILE A 54 1.49 10.26 -2.07
CA ILE A 54 2.25 9.04 -1.77
C ILE A 54 3.72 9.42 -1.63
N VAL A 55 4.32 9.10 -0.48
CA VAL A 55 5.73 9.37 -0.20
C VAL A 55 6.40 8.09 0.25
N TYR A 56 7.56 7.81 -0.33
CA TYR A 56 8.42 6.69 0.02
C TYR A 56 9.62 7.20 0.80
N LYS A 57 9.90 6.62 1.95
CA LYS A 57 11.04 7.02 2.81
C LYS A 57 11.84 5.80 3.21
N ASP A 58 13.16 5.93 3.16
CA ASP A 58 14.04 4.93 3.76
C ASP A 58 13.86 4.90 5.28
N TYR A 59 13.87 3.72 5.87
CA TYR A 59 13.65 3.58 7.31
C TYR A 59 14.80 4.15 8.13
N ILE A 60 16.04 3.90 7.70
CA ILE A 60 17.23 4.32 8.41
C ILE A 60 17.56 5.78 8.12
N ASN A 61 17.61 6.15 6.84
CA ASN A 61 17.90 7.51 6.41
C ASN A 61 16.62 8.21 5.95
N LYS A 62 15.94 8.89 6.87
CA LYS A 62 14.67 9.56 6.59
C LYS A 62 14.79 10.73 5.61
N ASN A 63 15.99 11.26 5.41
CA ASN A 63 16.23 12.28 4.39
C ASN A 63 16.24 11.69 2.97
N HIS A 64 16.42 10.38 2.84
CA HIS A 64 16.29 9.67 1.58
C HIS A 64 14.83 9.31 1.34
N ASN A 65 14.14 10.18 0.63
CA ASN A 65 12.71 10.02 0.38
C ASN A 65 12.35 10.53 -1.01
N ASN A 66 11.29 9.99 -1.57
CA ASN A 66 10.77 10.41 -2.86
C ASN A 66 9.26 10.46 -2.82
N LYS A 67 8.70 11.45 -3.49
CA LYS A 67 7.27 11.59 -3.67
C LYS A 67 6.84 10.91 -4.97
N ASP A 68 5.79 10.11 -4.88
CA ASP A 68 5.13 9.56 -6.06
C ASP A 68 3.95 10.46 -6.41
N HIS A 69 3.98 11.06 -7.58
CA HIS A 69 2.94 11.98 -8.03
C HIS A 69 1.70 11.26 -8.60
N SER A 70 1.71 9.94 -8.60
CA SER A 70 0.56 9.16 -9.05
C SER A 70 -0.61 9.29 -8.08
N ILE A 71 -1.80 9.25 -8.64
CA ILE A 71 -3.04 9.11 -7.91
C ILE A 71 -3.53 7.69 -8.17
N VAL A 72 -3.70 6.90 -7.11
CA VAL A 72 -4.06 5.49 -7.22
C VAL A 72 -5.51 5.30 -6.87
N VAL A 73 -6.28 4.80 -7.81
CA VAL A 73 -7.69 4.44 -7.61
C VAL A 73 -7.78 2.93 -7.54
N GLU A 74 -8.28 2.41 -6.43
CA GLU A 74 -8.49 0.98 -6.24
C GLU A 74 -9.97 0.70 -6.06
N ILE A 75 -10.47 -0.28 -6.80
CA ILE A 75 -11.86 -0.67 -6.77
C ILE A 75 -11.95 -2.11 -6.30
N LYS A 76 -12.74 -2.34 -5.25
CA LYS A 76 -13.02 -3.68 -4.71
C LYS A 76 -14.50 -3.96 -4.83
N ALA A 77 -14.85 -4.95 -5.64
CA ALA A 77 -16.21 -5.40 -5.82
C ALA A 77 -16.52 -6.59 -4.90
N ASN A 78 -17.78 -6.73 -4.51
CA ASN A 78 -18.21 -7.84 -3.67
C ASN A 78 -18.24 -9.17 -4.43
N ALA A 79 -18.46 -9.13 -5.76
CA ALA A 79 -18.49 -10.30 -6.61
C ALA A 79 -17.76 -10.02 -7.93
N LYS A 80 -17.21 -11.09 -8.55
CA LYS A 80 -16.42 -10.96 -9.77
C LYS A 80 -17.23 -10.34 -10.93
N HIS A 81 -18.49 -10.73 -11.08
CA HIS A 81 -19.34 -10.16 -12.14
C HIS A 81 -19.62 -8.68 -11.95
N ASP A 82 -19.68 -8.20 -10.70
CA ASP A 82 -19.83 -6.78 -10.41
C ASP A 82 -18.58 -6.02 -10.83
N LEU A 83 -17.42 -6.62 -10.61
CA LEU A 83 -16.13 -6.02 -11.03
C LEU A 83 -16.07 -5.89 -12.55
N ASP A 84 -16.44 -6.94 -13.29
CA ASP A 84 -16.41 -6.94 -14.75
C ASP A 84 -17.37 -5.88 -15.32
N SER A 85 -18.57 -5.78 -14.80
CA SER A 85 -19.53 -4.75 -15.18
C SER A 85 -19.02 -3.36 -14.90
N LEU A 86 -18.39 -3.18 -13.76
CA LEU A 86 -17.84 -1.91 -13.33
C LEU A 86 -16.67 -1.48 -14.22
N MET A 87 -15.78 -2.40 -14.57
CA MET A 87 -14.63 -2.10 -15.42
C MET A 87 -15.02 -1.63 -16.80
N ASN A 88 -16.17 -2.07 -17.32
CA ASN A 88 -16.70 -1.57 -18.58
C ASN A 88 -17.16 -0.12 -18.52
N CYS A 89 -17.47 0.38 -17.32
CA CYS A 89 -17.92 1.76 -17.10
C CYS A 89 -16.77 2.71 -16.74
N VAL A 90 -15.62 2.18 -16.35
CA VAL A 90 -14.46 2.99 -15.95
C VAL A 90 -13.60 3.30 -17.17
N PRO A 91 -13.36 4.59 -17.48
CA PRO A 91 -12.63 4.97 -18.69
C PRO A 91 -11.11 4.84 -18.58
N PHE A 92 -10.60 4.24 -17.49
CA PHE A 92 -9.17 4.16 -17.22
C PHE A 92 -8.65 2.74 -17.42
N GLN A 93 -7.44 2.66 -17.94
CA GLN A 93 -6.76 1.37 -18.10
C GLN A 93 -6.41 0.77 -16.75
N ARG A 94 -6.70 -0.53 -16.59
CA ARG A 94 -6.31 -1.27 -15.40
C ARG A 94 -4.82 -1.57 -15.44
N ILE A 95 -4.12 -1.28 -14.32
CA ILE A 95 -2.70 -1.57 -14.18
C ILE A 95 -2.44 -2.31 -12.87
N ARG A 96 -1.30 -2.98 -12.80
CA ARG A 96 -0.76 -3.46 -11.53
C ARG A 96 -0.05 -2.32 -10.82
N PHE A 97 -0.36 -2.14 -9.55
CA PHE A 97 0.29 -1.12 -8.74
C PHE A 97 0.65 -1.70 -7.38
N SER A 98 1.91 -1.70 -7.05
CA SER A 98 2.41 -2.06 -5.72
C SER A 98 3.21 -0.89 -5.17
N LYS A 99 2.73 -0.30 -4.08
CA LYS A 99 3.43 0.80 -3.42
C LYS A 99 4.82 0.37 -2.95
N TYR A 100 4.94 -0.84 -2.42
CA TYR A 100 6.23 -1.36 -1.98
C TYR A 100 7.23 -1.49 -3.14
N SER A 101 6.82 -2.09 -4.24
CA SER A 101 7.70 -2.26 -5.40
C SER A 101 8.14 -0.94 -5.98
N ARG A 102 7.23 0.02 -6.09
CA ARG A 102 7.55 1.36 -6.58
C ARG A 102 8.46 2.11 -5.62
N ALA A 103 8.24 1.97 -4.31
CA ALA A 103 9.09 2.55 -3.29
C ALA A 103 10.52 2.00 -3.40
N PHE A 104 10.65 0.71 -3.51
CA PHE A 104 11.97 0.05 -3.61
C PHE A 104 12.73 0.51 -4.85
N ILE A 105 12.07 0.55 -6.00
CA ILE A 105 12.68 1.03 -7.24
C ILE A 105 13.05 2.51 -7.11
N SER A 106 12.17 3.33 -6.57
CA SER A 106 12.37 4.77 -6.44
C SER A 106 13.52 5.12 -5.51
N LEU A 107 13.67 4.39 -4.40
CA LEU A 107 14.68 4.70 -3.39
C LEU A 107 16.03 4.03 -3.66
N TYR A 108 16.05 2.83 -4.26
CA TYR A 108 17.27 2.02 -4.32
C TYR A 108 17.73 1.65 -5.72
N LYS A 109 16.96 1.99 -6.72
CA LYS A 109 17.32 1.74 -8.12
C LYS A 109 17.19 2.98 -8.97
#